data_2b5658ada138e090565f4379ee031d8d
#
_entry.id   2b5658ada138e090565f4379ee031d8d
#
_cell.length_a   1.000
_cell.length_b   1.000
_cell.length_c   1.000
_cell.angle_alpha   90.00
_cell.angle_beta   90.00
_cell.angle_gamma   90.00
#
_symmetry.space_group_name_H-M   'P 1'
#
loop_
_entity.id
_entity.type
_entity.pdbx_description
1 polymer ?
#
loop_
_entity_poly.entity_id
_entity_poly.type
_entity_poly.pdbx_seq_one_letter_code
_entity_poly.pdbx_strand_id
1 'polypeptide(L)'
;MKDAQNTVGNMLDKQSVSFIGSVSADGFPNVKAMLRPRKRDGIRTIYFTTNTSSMRVGQFRENPKACVYVCDSRFFRGAMLTGTMEVLEDSESREMIWQEGD
;
A
#
# COMPACT_ATOMS: atom_id res chain seq x y z
N MET A 1 0.79 24.81 -11.06
CA MET A 1 0.88 24.08 -9.78
C MET A 1 0.60 22.61 -10.02
N LYS A 2 1.42 21.77 -9.47
CA LYS A 2 1.24 20.33 -9.65
C LYS A 2 0.10 19.82 -8.77
N ASP A 3 -0.70 18.96 -9.37
CA ASP A 3 -1.74 18.25 -8.64
C ASP A 3 -1.08 17.23 -7.71
N ALA A 4 -1.41 17.28 -6.43
CA ALA A 4 -0.84 16.36 -5.44
C ALA A 4 -1.13 14.89 -5.82
N GLN A 5 -2.32 14.61 -6.33
CA GLN A 5 -2.66 13.24 -6.74
C GLN A 5 -1.77 12.76 -7.86
N ASN A 6 -1.49 13.61 -8.83
CA ASN A 6 -0.61 13.24 -9.93
C ASN A 6 0.82 13.03 -9.44
N THR A 7 1.29 13.89 -8.54
CA THR A 7 2.64 13.78 -8.02
C THR A 7 2.81 12.47 -7.25
N VAL A 8 1.90 12.16 -6.36
CA VAL A 8 1.97 10.94 -5.57
C VAL A 8 1.80 9.71 -6.46
N GLY A 9 0.87 9.76 -7.40
CA GLY A 9 0.68 8.66 -8.34
C GLY A 9 1.92 8.37 -9.14
N ASN A 10 2.59 9.41 -9.62
CA ASN A 10 3.84 9.24 -10.36
C ASN A 10 4.93 8.62 -9.49
N MET A 11 5.00 9.00 -8.22
CA MET A 11 5.97 8.39 -7.30
C MET A 11 5.68 6.90 -7.14
N LEU A 12 4.42 6.52 -6.97
CA LEU A 12 4.04 5.11 -6.87
C LEU A 12 4.45 4.33 -8.11
N ASP A 13 4.31 4.93 -9.28
CA ASP A 13 4.64 4.25 -10.54
C ASP A 13 6.15 4.14 -10.75
N LYS A 14 6.91 5.13 -10.32
CA LYS A 14 8.34 5.21 -10.64
C LYS A 14 9.24 4.56 -9.61
N GLN A 15 8.85 4.60 -8.34
CA GLN A 15 9.68 4.00 -7.31
C GLN A 15 9.51 2.49 -7.32
N SER A 16 10.61 1.77 -7.27
CA SER A 16 10.57 0.31 -7.32
C SER A 16 10.02 -0.31 -6.03
N VAL A 17 10.01 0.45 -4.95
CA VAL A 17 9.60 -0.04 -3.64
C VAL A 17 8.66 0.95 -2.99
N SER A 18 7.58 0.42 -2.42
CA SER A 18 6.71 1.16 -1.52
C SER A 18 6.77 0.49 -0.15
N PHE A 19 6.36 1.19 0.88
CA PHE A 19 6.32 0.64 2.23
C PHE A 19 4.88 0.59 2.70
N ILE A 20 4.50 -0.56 3.23
CA ILE A 20 3.13 -0.74 3.71
C ILE A 20 3.17 -0.93 5.22
N GLY A 21 2.41 -0.10 5.92
CA GLY A 21 2.24 -0.22 7.36
C GLY A 21 0.96 -0.93 7.70
N SER A 22 1.02 -1.74 8.75
CA SER A 22 -0.12 -2.47 9.26
C SER A 22 -0.06 -2.46 10.79
N VAL A 23 -1.13 -2.92 11.43
CA VAL A 23 -1.18 -2.98 12.88
C VAL A 23 -1.40 -4.43 13.28
N SER A 24 -0.53 -4.93 14.14
CA SER A 24 -0.66 -6.30 14.63
C SER A 24 -1.73 -6.40 15.73
N ALA A 25 -2.06 -7.63 16.10
CA ALA A 25 -3.12 -7.87 17.09
C ALA A 25 -2.81 -7.23 18.44
N ASP A 26 -1.53 -7.08 18.77
CA ASP A 26 -1.12 -6.45 20.02
C ASP A 26 -1.01 -4.93 19.93
N GLY A 27 -1.40 -4.36 18.81
CA GLY A 27 -1.43 -2.92 18.64
C GLY A 27 -0.14 -2.30 18.14
N PHE A 28 0.89 -3.08 17.90
CA PHE A 28 2.14 -2.53 17.39
C PHE A 28 2.08 -2.30 15.89
N PRO A 29 2.61 -1.16 15.42
CA PRO A 29 2.69 -0.93 13.98
C PRO A 29 3.81 -1.77 13.37
N ASN A 30 3.59 -2.20 12.16
CA ASN A 30 4.55 -2.96 11.38
C ASN A 30 4.71 -2.30 10.01
N VAL A 31 5.93 -2.34 9.49
CA VAL A 31 6.22 -1.76 8.18
C VAL A 31 7.00 -2.77 7.36
N LYS A 32 6.63 -2.89 6.10
CA LYS A 32 7.36 -3.77 5.20
C LYS A 32 7.47 -3.14 3.82
N ALA A 33 8.59 -3.39 3.18
CA ALA A 33 8.79 -2.98 1.80
C ALA A 33 8.02 -3.89 0.86
N MET A 34 7.41 -3.31 -0.15
CA MET A 34 6.67 -4.03 -1.18
C MET A 34 7.15 -3.56 -2.54
N LEU A 35 7.06 -4.43 -3.53
CA LEU A 35 7.31 -4.03 -4.90
C LEU A 35 6.25 -3.02 -5.32
N ARG A 36 6.56 -2.28 -6.39
CA ARG A 36 5.65 -1.25 -6.85
C ARG A 36 4.25 -1.83 -7.09
N PRO A 37 3.21 -1.00 -6.98
CA PRO A 37 1.85 -1.48 -7.20
C PRO A 37 1.68 -2.09 -8.58
N ARG A 38 0.86 -3.12 -8.65
CA ARG A 38 0.58 -3.78 -9.91
C ARG A 38 -0.30 -2.94 -10.81
N LYS A 39 -1.25 -2.26 -10.22
CA LYS A 39 -2.06 -1.27 -10.91
C LYS A 39 -2.69 -0.35 -9.88
N ARG A 40 -3.19 0.76 -10.35
CA ARG A 40 -3.86 1.71 -9.46
C ARG A 40 -4.92 2.48 -10.23
N ASP A 41 -5.88 2.99 -9.47
CA ASP A 41 -6.90 3.90 -9.99
C ASP A 41 -6.69 5.22 -9.26
N GLY A 42 -5.95 6.14 -9.87
CA GLY A 42 -5.52 7.34 -9.18
C GLY A 42 -4.68 6.97 -7.96
N ILE A 43 -4.98 7.60 -6.84
CA ILE A 43 -4.38 7.20 -5.56
C ILE A 43 -5.43 6.65 -4.60
N ARG A 44 -6.66 6.46 -5.08
CA ARG A 44 -7.75 6.00 -4.26
C ARG A 44 -7.76 4.48 -4.10
N THR A 45 -7.39 3.78 -5.16
CA THR A 45 -7.39 2.32 -5.17
C THR A 45 -6.09 1.85 -5.77
N ILE A 46 -5.34 1.06 -5.00
CA ILE A 46 -4.02 0.60 -5.40
C ILE A 46 -3.96 -0.90 -5.17
N TYR A 47 -3.45 -1.63 -6.15
CA TYR A 47 -3.38 -3.09 -6.10
C TYR A 47 -1.94 -3.54 -5.93
N PHE A 48 -1.71 -4.35 -4.92
CA PHE A 48 -0.41 -4.98 -4.67
C PHE A 48 -0.57 -6.48 -4.72
N THR A 49 0.48 -7.16 -5.14
CA THR A 49 0.50 -8.63 -5.08
C THR A 49 1.33 -9.07 -3.90
N THR A 50 0.90 -10.15 -3.26
CA THR A 50 1.62 -10.70 -2.13
C THR A 50 1.30 -12.19 -2.01
N ASN A 51 2.10 -12.86 -1.20
CA ASN A 51 1.87 -14.26 -0.88
C ASN A 51 0.80 -14.33 0.21
N THR A 52 -0.26 -15.08 -0.03
CA THR A 52 -1.36 -15.19 0.92
C THR A 52 -0.98 -15.89 2.22
N SER A 53 0.12 -16.60 2.24
CA SER A 53 0.60 -17.23 3.46
C SER A 53 1.36 -16.27 4.35
N SER A 54 1.58 -15.03 3.93
CA SER A 54 2.32 -14.10 4.76
C SER A 54 1.50 -13.68 5.98
N MET A 55 2.22 -13.41 7.07
CA MET A 55 1.59 -12.95 8.31
C MET A 55 0.80 -11.67 8.10
N ARG A 56 1.24 -10.84 7.17
CA ARG A 56 0.60 -9.55 6.92
C ARG A 56 -0.79 -9.70 6.36
N VAL A 57 -1.02 -10.72 5.52
CA VAL A 57 -2.34 -10.98 4.99
C VAL A 57 -3.31 -11.26 6.14
N GLY A 58 -2.89 -12.07 7.11
CA GLY A 58 -3.69 -12.33 8.29
C GLY A 58 -3.98 -11.06 9.08
N GLN A 59 -2.98 -10.20 9.22
CA GLN A 59 -3.16 -8.95 9.95
C GLN A 59 -4.21 -8.06 9.28
N PHE A 60 -4.20 -7.98 7.96
CA PHE A 60 -5.17 -7.14 7.25
C PHE A 60 -6.59 -7.69 7.36
N ARG A 61 -6.75 -9.00 7.47
CA ARG A 61 -8.07 -9.59 7.68
C ARG A 61 -8.64 -9.24 9.04
N GLU A 62 -7.79 -9.15 10.04
CA GLU A 62 -8.22 -8.79 11.38
C GLU A 62 -8.33 -7.28 11.56
N ASN A 63 -7.40 -6.53 10.99
CA ASN A 63 -7.42 -5.08 11.09
C ASN A 63 -7.01 -4.51 9.74
N PRO A 64 -7.98 -4.01 8.97
CA PRO A 64 -7.69 -3.53 7.62
C PRO A 64 -7.03 -2.17 7.57
N LYS A 65 -6.90 -1.47 8.68
CA LYS A 65 -6.27 -0.15 8.69
C LYS A 65 -4.82 -0.26 8.29
N ALA A 66 -4.40 0.60 7.37
CA ALA A 66 -3.07 0.50 6.81
C ALA A 66 -2.62 1.86 6.31
N CYS A 67 -1.34 1.94 6.00
CA CYS A 67 -0.81 3.09 5.29
C CYS A 67 0.16 2.61 4.23
N VAL A 68 0.35 3.46 3.23
CA VAL A 68 1.33 3.24 2.17
C VAL A 68 2.24 4.45 2.15
N TYR A 69 3.55 4.23 2.18
CA TYR A 69 4.52 5.29 2.12
C TYR A 69 5.42 5.08 0.90
N VAL A 70 5.61 6.14 0.13
CA VAL A 70 6.52 6.13 -1.00
C VAL A 70 7.43 7.33 -0.89
N CYS A 71 8.69 7.16 -1.28
CA CYS A 71 9.69 8.20 -1.11
C CYS A 71 10.57 8.28 -2.36
N ASP A 72 10.82 9.50 -2.80
CA ASP A 72 11.81 9.76 -3.84
C ASP A 72 13.03 10.36 -3.15
N SER A 73 14.06 9.53 -2.93
CA SER A 73 15.23 9.94 -2.18
C SER A 73 16.05 11.01 -2.89
N ARG A 74 15.96 11.10 -4.22
CA ARG A 74 16.72 12.10 -4.97
C ARG A 74 16.30 13.52 -4.61
N PHE A 75 15.04 13.70 -4.25
CA PHE A 75 14.48 15.01 -3.93
C PHE A 75 14.02 15.10 -2.48
N PHE A 76 14.28 14.08 -1.69
CA PHE A 76 13.83 14.02 -0.30
C PHE A 76 12.34 14.26 -0.17
N ARG A 77 11.57 13.71 -1.09
CA ARG A 77 10.12 13.83 -1.06
C ARG A 77 9.50 12.49 -0.70
N GLY A 78 8.53 12.54 0.18
CA GLY A 78 7.80 11.36 0.57
C GLY A 78 6.32 11.67 0.68
N ALA A 79 5.52 10.62 0.58
CA ALA A 79 4.07 10.75 0.73
C ALA A 79 3.55 9.53 1.47
N MET A 80 2.70 9.78 2.45
CA MET A 80 2.03 8.71 3.18
C MET A 80 0.54 8.79 2.91
N LEU A 81 -0.03 7.66 2.52
CA LEU A 81 -1.47 7.53 2.31
C LEU A 81 -2.02 6.62 3.41
N THR A 82 -3.12 7.01 4.01
CA THR A 82 -3.79 6.16 5.00
C THR A 82 -5.11 5.69 4.44
N GLY A 83 -5.52 4.50 4.82
CA GLY A 83 -6.77 3.94 4.35
C GLY A 83 -6.94 2.52 4.84
N THR A 84 -7.61 1.73 4.04
CA THR A 84 -7.88 0.34 4.39
C THR A 84 -7.32 -0.59 3.33
N MET A 85 -6.96 -1.79 3.78
CA MET A 85 -6.42 -2.82 2.91
C MET A 85 -7.39 -3.99 2.89
N GLU A 86 -7.69 -4.47 1.70
CA GLU A 86 -8.55 -5.62 1.52
C GLU A 86 -7.76 -6.71 0.81
N VAL A 87 -7.92 -7.95 1.25
CA VAL A 87 -7.25 -9.09 0.64
C VAL A 87 -8.21 -9.74 -0.34
N LEU A 88 -7.80 -9.79 -1.60
CA LEU A 88 -8.61 -10.45 -2.63
C LEU A 88 -8.13 -11.89 -2.74
N GLU A 89 -9.05 -12.81 -2.49
CA GLU A 89 -8.74 -14.23 -2.56
C GLU A 89 -9.15 -14.80 -3.89
N ASP A 90 -8.55 -14.29 -4.90
CA ASP A 90 -8.70 -14.83 -6.22
C ASP A 90 -7.74 -16.00 -6.34
N SER A 91 -8.21 -17.12 -6.86
CA SER A 91 -7.40 -18.32 -6.97
C SER A 91 -6.12 -18.10 -7.77
N GLU A 92 -6.09 -17.08 -8.60
CA GLU A 92 -4.95 -16.87 -9.49
C GLU A 92 -4.08 -15.68 -9.13
N SER A 93 -4.66 -14.59 -8.65
CA SER A 93 -3.89 -13.37 -8.48
C SER A 93 -3.45 -13.09 -7.07
N ARG A 94 -4.28 -13.34 -6.08
CA ARG A 94 -3.93 -13.12 -4.67
C ARG A 94 -3.44 -11.71 -4.43
N GLU A 95 -4.26 -10.77 -4.80
CA GLU A 95 -3.91 -9.36 -4.70
C GLU A 95 -4.46 -8.74 -3.43
N MET A 96 -3.72 -7.76 -2.93
CA MET A 96 -4.24 -6.86 -1.92
C MET A 96 -4.67 -5.58 -2.60
N ILE A 97 -5.81 -5.06 -2.21
CA ILE A 97 -6.31 -3.81 -2.72
C ILE A 97 -6.33 -2.78 -1.60
N TRP A 98 -5.79 -1.63 -1.89
CA TRP A 98 -5.78 -0.48 -0.99
C TRP A 98 -6.89 0.47 -1.41
N GLN A 99 -7.59 1.01 -0.44
CA GLN A 99 -8.57 2.05 -0.69
C GLN A 99 -8.28 3.24 0.20
N GLU A 100 -8.13 4.39 -0.41
CA GLU A 100 -8.01 5.63 0.34
C GLU A 100 -9.33 5.86 1.05
N GLY A 101 -9.25 6.09 2.34
CA GLY A 101 -10.49 6.30 3.02
C GLY A 101 -10.28 6.64 4.45
N ASP A 102 -11.35 6.68 5.09
CA ASP A 102 -11.46 7.06 6.41
C ASP A 102 -11.50 6.00 7.41
#